data_78cfd9381334f1fc5ba3205b1c702b3b
#
_entry.id   78cfd9381334f1fc5ba3205b1c702b3b
#
_cell.length_a   1.000
_cell.length_b   1.000
_cell.length_c   1.000
_cell.angle_alpha   90.00
_cell.angle_beta   90.00
_cell.angle_gamma   90.00
#
_symmetry.space_group_name_H-M   'P 1'
#
loop_
_entity.id
_entity.type
_entity.pdbx_description
1 polymer ?
#
loop_
_entity_poly.entity_id
_entity_poly.type
_entity_poly.pdbx_seq_one_letter_code
_entity_poly.pdbx_strand_id
1 'polypeptide(L)'
;MRPLNRTGVRQTIPPDLAKGPDPAKPYFRGPRKFIKVPPDSFGPMFSTHNHDTALAVLPNGDQLAIWYTCVSEPGRELAVLASRLRYGHDEWDDASPFWDAPDRNDHAPALWFDGKATLYHFSSLSVADTYRHNLALVMRTSHDNGATWSKARLIAPEHAERHMPAQSVFRSQDGAIVLVSDTNPGSTVILSRDEGRTWVDAGGKIAGIHAGVVQLKDGRLMAFGRGDNVDGKMPKSLSTDMGKTWSYSATEFPSISGGQRLVLTRLQEGPLFFASFVPNQGLFGAVSFDEGETWPVKRLITDGHPDHQVERMDGRLFTMGPTSAEPSGYMSVCQTADGVIQLITSREHYAFNLAWLTAKNGVTPSY
;
A
#
# COMPACT_ATOMS: atom_id res chain seq x y z
N MET A 1 -23.77 -14.42 9.52
CA MET A 1 -23.20 -13.35 10.42
C MET A 1 -22.40 -12.39 9.56
N ARG A 2 -22.45 -11.06 9.78
CA ARG A 2 -21.60 -10.11 9.03
C ARG A 2 -20.16 -10.23 9.52
N PRO A 3 -19.16 -10.16 8.64
CA PRO A 3 -17.75 -10.10 9.02
C PRO A 3 -17.46 -8.96 10.01
N LEU A 4 -16.49 -9.12 10.90
CA LEU A 4 -16.17 -8.16 11.95
C LEU A 4 -15.78 -6.79 11.36
N ASN A 5 -15.02 -6.76 10.27
CA ASN A 5 -14.63 -5.53 9.57
C ASN A 5 -15.82 -4.69 9.04
N ARG A 6 -17.03 -5.26 8.97
CA ARG A 6 -18.27 -4.61 8.51
C ARG A 6 -19.31 -4.42 9.62
N THR A 7 -19.03 -4.88 10.83
CA THR A 7 -19.95 -4.83 11.98
C THR A 7 -19.66 -3.60 12.82
N GLY A 8 -20.71 -2.88 13.26
CA GLY A 8 -20.58 -1.73 14.15
C GLY A 8 -19.78 -0.55 13.54
N VAL A 9 -19.76 -0.42 12.21
CA VAL A 9 -19.04 0.66 11.53
C VAL A 9 -19.75 1.98 11.76
N ARG A 10 -19.06 2.93 12.38
CA ARG A 10 -19.56 4.29 12.62
C ARG A 10 -19.80 5.01 11.29
N GLN A 11 -20.94 5.71 11.18
CA GLN A 11 -21.28 6.48 9.99
C GLN A 11 -21.07 7.99 10.17
N THR A 12 -20.82 8.45 11.39
CA THR A 12 -20.57 9.86 11.68
C THR A 12 -19.08 10.16 11.66
N ILE A 13 -18.74 11.38 11.26
CA ILE A 13 -17.38 11.91 11.31
C ILE A 13 -17.13 12.42 12.75
N PRO A 14 -16.09 11.92 13.44
CA PRO A 14 -15.71 12.47 14.74
C PRO A 14 -15.26 13.94 14.62
N PRO A 15 -15.66 14.82 15.55
CA PRO A 15 -15.33 16.25 15.47
C PRO A 15 -13.85 16.55 15.74
N ASP A 16 -13.10 15.58 16.22
CA ASP A 16 -11.73 15.71 16.69
C ASP A 16 -10.72 14.90 15.86
N LEU A 17 -11.08 14.48 14.64
CA LEU A 17 -10.19 13.72 13.74
C LEU A 17 -8.82 14.39 13.48
N ALA A 18 -8.79 15.71 13.46
CA ALA A 18 -7.56 16.46 13.28
C ALA A 18 -6.76 16.66 14.58
N LYS A 19 -7.30 16.22 15.74
CA LYS A 19 -6.58 16.27 17.00
C LYS A 19 -5.67 15.05 17.11
N GLY A 20 -4.37 15.30 17.02
CA GLY A 20 -3.33 14.28 17.08
C GLY A 20 -2.13 14.76 17.89
N PRO A 21 -1.01 14.08 17.76
CA PRO A 21 0.24 14.50 18.35
C PRO A 21 0.67 15.87 17.79
N ASP A 22 1.41 16.63 18.58
CA ASP A 22 1.97 17.92 18.17
C ASP A 22 2.83 17.72 16.88
N PRO A 23 2.45 18.33 15.75
CA PRO A 23 3.15 18.12 14.49
C PRO A 23 4.61 18.62 14.49
N ALA A 24 4.97 19.49 15.44
CA ALA A 24 6.34 19.98 15.61
C ALA A 24 7.22 19.03 16.45
N LYS A 25 6.64 18.04 17.09
CA LYS A 25 7.37 17.09 17.94
C LYS A 25 7.42 15.71 17.31
N PRO A 26 8.56 15.01 17.38
CA PRO A 26 8.66 13.65 16.92
C PRO A 26 7.61 12.73 17.58
N TYR A 27 6.82 12.07 16.74
CA TYR A 27 5.86 11.05 17.16
C TYR A 27 6.15 9.75 16.40
N PHE A 28 6.27 8.66 17.13
CA PHE A 28 6.42 7.32 16.56
C PHE A 28 5.70 6.31 17.44
N ARG A 29 4.99 5.38 16.81
CA ARG A 29 4.35 4.23 17.45
C ARG A 29 4.44 3.02 16.53
N GLY A 30 4.93 1.91 17.01
CA GLY A 30 5.06 0.64 16.29
C GLY A 30 6.40 -0.03 16.60
N PRO A 31 6.61 -1.27 16.12
CA PRO A 31 5.66 -2.07 15.33
C PRO A 31 4.43 -2.50 16.15
N ARG A 32 3.28 -2.59 15.47
CA ARG A 32 2.03 -3.11 16.04
C ARG A 32 1.44 -4.12 15.08
N LYS A 33 1.26 -5.35 15.52
CA LYS A 33 0.68 -6.39 14.69
C LYS A 33 -0.77 -6.06 14.33
N PHE A 34 -1.07 -5.92 13.02
CA PHE A 34 -2.44 -5.68 12.55
C PHE A 34 -3.10 -6.96 12.02
N ILE A 35 -2.34 -7.97 11.64
CA ILE A 35 -2.87 -9.28 11.25
C ILE A 35 -3.04 -10.14 12.51
N LYS A 36 -4.27 -10.19 13.00
CA LYS A 36 -4.66 -10.99 14.17
C LYS A 36 -5.66 -12.03 13.72
N VAL A 37 -5.18 -13.25 13.46
CA VAL A 37 -6.06 -14.39 13.08
C VAL A 37 -6.69 -14.94 14.34
N PRO A 38 -8.03 -15.07 14.42
CA PRO A 38 -8.69 -15.64 15.58
C PRO A 38 -8.17 -17.07 15.89
N PRO A 39 -7.97 -17.43 17.18
CA PRO A 39 -7.27 -18.68 17.57
C PRO A 39 -7.89 -19.95 17.01
N ASP A 40 -9.23 -20.00 16.90
CA ASP A 40 -9.96 -21.17 16.44
C ASP A 40 -10.32 -21.11 14.95
N SER A 41 -9.66 -20.22 14.20
CA SER A 41 -9.91 -20.08 12.76
C SER A 41 -9.19 -21.14 11.96
N PHE A 42 -9.88 -21.69 10.97
CA PHE A 42 -9.35 -22.70 10.07
C PHE A 42 -9.94 -22.55 8.66
N GLY A 43 -9.34 -23.25 7.71
CA GLY A 43 -9.76 -23.24 6.32
C GLY A 43 -8.98 -22.26 5.44
N PRO A 44 -9.27 -22.19 4.14
CA PRO A 44 -8.49 -21.42 3.17
C PRO A 44 -8.48 -19.92 3.45
N MET A 45 -9.52 -19.38 4.11
CA MET A 45 -9.62 -17.98 4.50
C MET A 45 -8.67 -17.56 5.63
N PHE A 46 -8.01 -18.49 6.32
CA PHE A 46 -7.15 -18.20 7.47
C PHE A 46 -5.86 -19.01 7.38
N SER A 47 -5.03 -18.66 6.41
CA SER A 47 -3.76 -19.33 6.17
C SER A 47 -2.58 -18.62 6.81
N THR A 48 -1.43 -19.26 6.80
CA THR A 48 -0.21 -18.75 7.41
C THR A 48 0.50 -17.69 6.56
N HIS A 49 0.35 -17.76 5.23
CA HIS A 49 0.92 -16.76 4.33
C HIS A 49 -0.07 -15.61 4.15
N ASN A 50 0.28 -14.45 4.72
CA ASN A 50 -0.49 -13.22 4.66
C ASN A 50 0.36 -12.15 3.99
N HIS A 51 -0.11 -11.59 2.87
CA HIS A 51 0.73 -10.75 2.05
C HIS A 51 -0.10 -9.76 1.21
N ASP A 52 0.60 -8.85 0.51
CA ASP A 52 0.05 -7.86 -0.42
C ASP A 52 -1.05 -6.99 0.20
N THR A 53 -0.63 -6.14 1.13
CA THR A 53 -1.50 -5.34 1.97
C THR A 53 -1.97 -4.07 1.29
N ALA A 54 -3.17 -3.62 1.63
CA ALA A 54 -3.70 -2.33 1.28
C ALA A 54 -4.31 -1.64 2.51
N LEU A 55 -4.17 -0.32 2.59
CA LEU A 55 -4.64 0.50 3.70
C LEU A 55 -5.44 1.70 3.19
N ALA A 56 -6.57 1.97 3.82
CA ALA A 56 -7.30 3.21 3.64
C ALA A 56 -7.67 3.83 4.98
N VAL A 57 -7.54 5.15 5.09
CA VAL A 57 -8.10 5.95 6.18
C VAL A 57 -9.48 6.44 5.73
N LEU A 58 -10.48 6.30 6.60
CA LEU A 58 -11.87 6.53 6.28
C LEU A 58 -12.41 7.81 6.94
N PRO A 59 -13.49 8.41 6.42
CA PRO A 59 -14.07 9.64 6.98
C PRO A 59 -14.46 9.55 8.46
N ASN A 60 -14.83 8.37 8.93
CA ASN A 60 -15.16 8.13 10.34
C ASN A 60 -13.94 7.97 11.26
N GLY A 61 -12.72 8.16 10.72
CA GLY A 61 -11.45 8.01 11.43
C GLY A 61 -10.92 6.58 11.53
N ASP A 62 -11.72 5.59 11.13
CA ASP A 62 -11.23 4.21 11.10
C ASP A 62 -10.15 4.04 10.03
N GLN A 63 -9.25 3.10 10.26
CA GLN A 63 -8.32 2.58 9.26
C GLN A 63 -8.77 1.17 8.86
N LEU A 64 -8.87 0.90 7.57
CA LEU A 64 -9.20 -0.41 7.03
C LEU A 64 -7.99 -0.97 6.31
N ALA A 65 -7.45 -2.08 6.82
CA ALA A 65 -6.40 -2.85 6.17
C ALA A 65 -7.00 -4.11 5.55
N ILE A 66 -6.56 -4.43 4.34
CA ILE A 66 -6.89 -5.69 3.65
C ILE A 66 -5.62 -6.35 3.14
N TRP A 67 -5.63 -7.65 2.99
CA TRP A 67 -4.52 -8.45 2.45
C TRP A 67 -5.02 -9.80 1.95
N TYR A 68 -4.28 -10.44 1.06
CA TYR A 68 -4.62 -11.81 0.74
C TYR A 68 -4.00 -12.80 1.73
N THR A 69 -4.67 -13.93 1.89
CA THR A 69 -4.22 -15.08 2.67
C THR A 69 -4.26 -16.34 1.83
N CYS A 70 -3.27 -17.22 1.99
CA CYS A 70 -3.19 -18.47 1.23
C CYS A 70 -2.22 -19.45 1.88
N VAL A 71 -2.30 -20.69 1.46
CA VAL A 71 -1.27 -21.71 1.72
C VAL A 71 -0.09 -21.52 0.77
N SER A 72 -0.39 -21.17 -0.49
CA SER A 72 0.59 -20.95 -1.55
C SER A 72 0.07 -19.90 -2.52
N GLU A 73 0.87 -18.88 -2.84
CA GLU A 73 0.50 -17.83 -3.81
C GLU A 73 0.05 -18.37 -5.17
N PRO A 74 0.66 -19.44 -5.70
CA PRO A 74 0.18 -20.08 -6.91
C PRO A 74 -1.14 -20.83 -6.77
N GLY A 75 -1.69 -20.90 -5.58
CA GLY A 75 -2.91 -21.66 -5.32
C GLY A 75 -4.16 -21.03 -5.94
N ARG A 76 -5.19 -21.84 -6.11
CA ARG A 76 -6.51 -21.37 -6.56
C ARG A 76 -7.28 -20.67 -5.45
N GLU A 77 -7.03 -21.09 -4.20
CA GLU A 77 -7.73 -20.61 -3.00
C GLU A 77 -6.97 -19.44 -2.36
N LEU A 78 -6.88 -18.33 -3.07
CA LEU A 78 -6.41 -17.06 -2.52
C LEU A 78 -7.62 -16.21 -2.16
N ALA A 79 -7.76 -15.83 -0.91
CA ALA A 79 -8.87 -15.00 -0.44
C ALA A 79 -8.35 -13.73 0.23
N VAL A 80 -9.19 -12.69 0.31
CA VAL A 80 -8.84 -11.43 0.93
C VAL A 80 -9.49 -11.33 2.31
N LEU A 81 -8.67 -11.09 3.32
CA LEU A 81 -9.08 -10.76 4.69
C LEU A 81 -9.02 -9.25 4.91
N ALA A 82 -9.67 -8.81 5.97
CA ALA A 82 -9.57 -7.43 6.47
C ALA A 82 -9.48 -7.38 7.98
N SER A 83 -8.84 -6.31 8.45
CA SER A 83 -8.89 -5.85 9.84
C SER A 83 -9.18 -4.34 9.86
N ARG A 84 -9.79 -3.88 10.95
CA ARG A 84 -10.12 -2.47 11.15
C ARG A 84 -9.49 -1.98 12.43
N LEU A 85 -8.77 -0.86 12.36
CA LEU A 85 -8.43 -0.07 13.53
C LEU A 85 -9.51 1.00 13.69
N ARG A 86 -10.34 0.85 14.71
CA ARG A 86 -11.45 1.77 14.96
C ARG A 86 -10.93 3.07 15.56
N TYR A 87 -11.52 4.18 15.15
CA TYR A 87 -11.17 5.48 15.70
C TYR A 87 -11.31 5.50 17.23
N GLY A 88 -10.25 5.95 17.89
CA GLY A 88 -10.17 5.97 19.36
C GLY A 88 -9.77 4.65 20.00
N HIS A 89 -9.47 3.61 19.22
CA HIS A 89 -8.97 2.34 19.72
C HIS A 89 -7.46 2.19 19.46
N ASP A 90 -6.80 1.45 20.32
CA ASP A 90 -5.36 1.16 20.21
C ASP A 90 -5.07 -0.15 19.47
N GLU A 91 -6.04 -1.02 19.38
CA GLU A 91 -5.93 -2.38 18.88
C GLU A 91 -6.71 -2.54 17.58
N TRP A 92 -6.11 -3.24 16.62
CA TRP A 92 -6.78 -3.70 15.43
C TRP A 92 -7.79 -4.80 15.78
N ASP A 93 -8.93 -4.81 15.12
CA ASP A 93 -9.90 -5.92 15.20
C ASP A 93 -9.23 -7.24 14.74
N ASP A 94 -9.78 -8.36 15.12
CA ASP A 94 -9.39 -9.63 14.56
C ASP A 94 -9.70 -9.71 13.06
N ALA A 95 -8.87 -10.46 12.33
CA ALA A 95 -9.05 -10.69 10.90
C ALA A 95 -10.43 -11.32 10.62
N SER A 96 -11.07 -10.84 9.58
CA SER A 96 -12.35 -11.40 9.12
C SER A 96 -12.44 -11.37 7.60
N PRO A 97 -13.27 -12.25 6.98
CA PRO A 97 -13.43 -12.30 5.53
C PRO A 97 -13.82 -10.97 4.92
N PHE A 98 -13.16 -10.58 3.84
CA PHE A 98 -13.44 -9.35 3.13
C PHE A 98 -13.93 -9.58 1.70
N TRP A 99 -13.20 -10.39 0.94
CA TRP A 99 -13.50 -10.73 -0.43
C TRP A 99 -13.00 -12.13 -0.75
N ASP A 100 -13.81 -12.89 -1.46
CA ASP A 100 -13.48 -14.20 -1.93
C ASP A 100 -14.34 -14.52 -3.15
N ALA A 101 -13.72 -14.79 -4.28
CA ALA A 101 -14.36 -15.37 -5.44
C ALA A 101 -14.09 -16.87 -5.40
N PRO A 102 -15.09 -17.71 -5.09
CA PRO A 102 -14.89 -19.13 -4.88
C PRO A 102 -14.12 -19.80 -6.01
N ASP A 103 -13.12 -20.59 -5.64
CA ASP A 103 -12.27 -21.33 -6.57
C ASP A 103 -11.49 -20.44 -7.55
N ARG A 104 -11.05 -19.26 -7.07
CA ARG A 104 -10.22 -18.30 -7.82
C ARG A 104 -9.07 -17.81 -6.95
N ASN A 105 -8.05 -17.33 -7.64
CA ASN A 105 -6.95 -16.61 -7.03
C ASN A 105 -7.32 -15.12 -6.99
N ASP A 106 -7.66 -14.61 -5.81
CA ASP A 106 -7.98 -13.20 -5.56
C ASP A 106 -6.70 -12.44 -5.18
N HIS A 107 -5.88 -12.14 -6.18
CA HIS A 107 -4.54 -11.59 -5.98
C HIS A 107 -4.53 -10.06 -5.93
N ALA A 108 -3.52 -9.50 -5.24
CA ALA A 108 -3.19 -8.08 -5.24
C ALA A 108 -4.36 -7.12 -4.97
N PRO A 109 -4.92 -7.09 -3.75
CA PRO A 109 -5.97 -6.14 -3.41
C PRO A 109 -5.40 -4.73 -3.25
N ALA A 110 -6.19 -3.71 -3.62
CA ALA A 110 -5.91 -2.31 -3.34
C ALA A 110 -7.14 -1.60 -2.78
N LEU A 111 -6.91 -0.62 -1.90
CA LEU A 111 -7.92 0.25 -1.31
C LEU A 111 -7.58 1.71 -1.55
N TRP A 112 -8.59 2.52 -1.83
CA TRP A 112 -8.44 3.95 -1.92
C TRP A 112 -9.73 4.69 -1.58
N PHE A 113 -9.65 5.63 -0.65
CA PHE A 113 -10.72 6.58 -0.37
C PHE A 113 -10.48 7.86 -1.18
N ASP A 114 -11.47 8.30 -1.93
CA ASP A 114 -11.34 9.39 -2.91
C ASP A 114 -11.29 10.81 -2.29
N GLY A 115 -11.32 10.90 -0.96
CA GLY A 115 -11.36 12.15 -0.23
C GLY A 115 -12.72 12.85 -0.24
N LYS A 116 -13.75 12.24 -0.88
CA LYS A 116 -15.10 12.78 -1.02
C LYS A 116 -16.14 11.90 -0.34
N ALA A 117 -16.47 10.78 -0.96
CA ALA A 117 -17.55 9.91 -0.50
C ALA A 117 -17.36 8.42 -0.84
N THR A 118 -16.39 8.07 -1.66
CA THR A 118 -16.28 6.72 -2.21
C THR A 118 -14.99 6.04 -1.76
N LEU A 119 -15.14 4.91 -1.14
CA LEU A 119 -14.07 3.96 -0.89
C LEU A 119 -14.07 2.93 -2.02
N TYR A 120 -12.96 2.84 -2.74
CA TYR A 120 -12.73 1.89 -3.82
C TYR A 120 -11.93 0.70 -3.31
N HIS A 121 -12.33 -0.49 -3.72
CA HIS A 121 -11.58 -1.72 -3.64
C HIS A 121 -11.31 -2.23 -5.04
N PHE A 122 -10.04 -2.45 -5.36
CA PHE A 122 -9.59 -3.10 -6.59
C PHE A 122 -8.96 -4.44 -6.21
N SER A 123 -9.11 -5.43 -7.08
CA SER A 123 -8.47 -6.73 -6.92
C SER A 123 -8.20 -7.36 -8.28
N SER A 124 -7.19 -8.18 -8.36
CA SER A 124 -7.01 -9.08 -9.50
C SER A 124 -7.83 -10.34 -9.26
N LEU A 125 -8.37 -10.88 -10.32
CA LEU A 125 -9.12 -12.12 -10.29
C LEU A 125 -8.57 -13.06 -11.36
N SER A 126 -8.09 -14.23 -10.96
CA SER A 126 -7.60 -15.22 -11.93
C SER A 126 -8.74 -15.75 -12.79
N VAL A 127 -8.42 -15.98 -14.06
CA VAL A 127 -9.33 -16.58 -15.02
C VAL A 127 -8.94 -18.04 -15.23
N ALA A 128 -9.91 -18.94 -15.13
CA ALA A 128 -9.72 -20.39 -15.22
C ALA A 128 -8.66 -20.93 -14.23
N ASP A 129 -7.87 -21.90 -14.66
CA ASP A 129 -6.92 -22.60 -13.81
C ASP A 129 -5.56 -21.90 -13.68
N THR A 130 -5.41 -20.76 -14.29
CA THR A 130 -4.15 -20.05 -14.29
C THR A 130 -4.10 -19.04 -13.17
N TYR A 131 -3.21 -19.26 -12.25
CA TYR A 131 -2.81 -18.29 -11.30
C TYR A 131 -1.71 -17.41 -11.92
N ARG A 132 -1.66 -16.11 -11.64
CA ARG A 132 -0.67 -15.10 -12.06
C ARG A 132 -0.60 -14.74 -13.56
N HIS A 133 -1.13 -15.48 -14.49
CA HIS A 133 -0.87 -15.21 -15.90
C HIS A 133 -2.01 -14.49 -16.61
N ASN A 134 -3.24 -14.85 -16.30
CA ASN A 134 -4.41 -14.21 -16.89
C ASN A 134 -5.27 -13.65 -15.76
N LEU A 135 -5.00 -12.42 -15.37
CA LEU A 135 -5.69 -11.73 -14.30
C LEU A 135 -6.59 -10.63 -14.86
N ALA A 136 -7.85 -10.69 -14.52
CA ALA A 136 -8.80 -9.60 -14.73
C ALA A 136 -8.76 -8.62 -13.57
N LEU A 137 -8.95 -7.34 -13.84
CA LEU A 137 -9.05 -6.32 -12.82
C LEU A 137 -10.52 -6.06 -12.50
N VAL A 138 -10.88 -6.24 -11.23
CA VAL A 138 -12.23 -6.00 -10.71
C VAL A 138 -12.25 -4.83 -9.74
N MET A 139 -13.41 -4.19 -9.61
CA MET A 139 -13.62 -3.07 -8.70
C MET A 139 -14.94 -3.22 -7.95
N ARG A 140 -14.95 -2.80 -6.69
CA ARG A 140 -16.12 -2.57 -5.85
C ARG A 140 -16.04 -1.21 -5.19
N THR A 141 -17.17 -0.65 -4.79
CA THR A 141 -17.24 0.61 -4.07
C THR A 141 -18.06 0.50 -2.78
N SER A 142 -17.73 1.33 -1.82
CA SER A 142 -18.50 1.54 -0.59
C SER A 142 -18.71 3.03 -0.36
N HIS A 143 -19.88 3.41 0.16
CA HIS A 143 -20.25 4.78 0.54
C HIS A 143 -20.60 4.91 2.02
N ASP A 144 -20.30 3.89 2.82
CA ASP A 144 -20.65 3.77 4.23
C ASP A 144 -19.46 3.26 5.07
N ASN A 145 -18.27 3.81 4.78
CA ASN A 145 -17.03 3.47 5.48
C ASN A 145 -16.68 1.97 5.43
N GLY A 146 -17.04 1.28 4.34
CA GLY A 146 -16.76 -0.13 4.15
C GLY A 146 -17.71 -1.09 4.87
N ALA A 147 -18.85 -0.61 5.40
CA ALA A 147 -19.87 -1.46 6.02
C ALA A 147 -20.61 -2.32 4.98
N THR A 148 -20.87 -1.74 3.81
CA THR A 148 -21.43 -2.45 2.65
C THR A 148 -20.65 -2.16 1.37
N TRP A 149 -20.75 -3.06 0.41
CA TRP A 149 -20.00 -2.98 -0.84
C TRP A 149 -20.92 -3.26 -2.03
N SER A 150 -20.69 -2.56 -3.11
CA SER A 150 -21.32 -2.85 -4.40
C SER A 150 -20.97 -4.27 -4.88
N LYS A 151 -21.72 -4.77 -5.87
CA LYS A 151 -21.29 -5.93 -6.63
C LYS A 151 -19.95 -5.64 -7.30
N ALA A 152 -19.11 -6.67 -7.43
CA ALA A 152 -17.87 -6.58 -8.18
C ALA A 152 -18.17 -6.32 -9.65
N ARG A 153 -17.37 -5.47 -10.27
CA ARG A 153 -17.44 -5.12 -11.68
C ARG A 153 -16.07 -5.29 -12.31
N LEU A 154 -16.04 -5.96 -13.45
CA LEU A 154 -14.85 -6.06 -14.28
C LEU A 154 -14.54 -4.68 -14.88
N ILE A 155 -13.32 -4.19 -14.73
CA ILE A 155 -12.86 -2.90 -15.25
C ILE A 155 -11.74 -3.02 -16.27
N ALA A 156 -10.94 -4.10 -16.20
CA ALA A 156 -10.05 -4.48 -17.27
C ALA A 156 -10.09 -6.01 -17.41
N PRO A 157 -10.53 -6.52 -18.55
CA PRO A 157 -10.59 -7.95 -18.80
C PRO A 157 -9.18 -8.53 -18.93
N GLU A 158 -9.08 -9.83 -18.68
CA GLU A 158 -7.85 -10.57 -18.93
C GLU A 158 -7.53 -10.61 -20.43
N HIS A 159 -6.26 -10.40 -20.70
CA HIS A 159 -5.66 -10.57 -22.02
C HIS A 159 -4.32 -11.31 -21.86
N ALA A 160 -3.38 -11.08 -22.76
CA ALA A 160 -2.00 -11.54 -22.61
C ALA A 160 -1.26 -10.84 -21.46
N GLU A 161 -1.78 -9.73 -20.97
CA GLU A 161 -1.20 -8.95 -19.88
C GLU A 161 -1.84 -9.30 -18.52
N ARG A 162 -1.03 -9.21 -17.49
CA ARG A 162 -1.42 -9.40 -16.10
C ARG A 162 -1.83 -8.07 -15.48
N HIS A 163 -3.03 -7.99 -14.92
CA HIS A 163 -3.52 -6.81 -14.24
C HIS A 163 -3.50 -7.01 -12.71
N MET A 164 -2.50 -6.42 -12.05
CA MET A 164 -2.37 -6.47 -10.58
C MET A 164 -2.30 -5.05 -10.02
N PRO A 165 -3.29 -4.59 -9.23
CA PRO A 165 -3.21 -3.29 -8.57
C PRO A 165 -1.97 -3.20 -7.68
N ALA A 166 -1.22 -2.10 -7.78
CA ALA A 166 0.04 -1.91 -7.07
C ALA A 166 -0.11 -1.07 -5.77
N GLN A 167 -1.33 -0.90 -5.25
CA GLN A 167 -1.67 -0.06 -4.08
C GLN A 167 -1.19 1.41 -4.23
N SER A 168 -1.12 1.90 -5.44
CA SER A 168 -0.87 3.30 -5.74
C SER A 168 -2.07 3.84 -6.52
N VAL A 169 -2.98 4.48 -5.80
CA VAL A 169 -4.21 5.05 -6.36
C VAL A 169 -4.36 6.47 -5.83
N PHE A 170 -4.62 7.41 -6.73
CA PHE A 170 -4.80 8.81 -6.35
C PHE A 170 -5.65 9.57 -7.38
N ARG A 171 -6.07 10.77 -7.04
CA ARG A 171 -6.71 11.71 -7.98
C ARG A 171 -5.67 12.68 -8.50
N SER A 172 -5.57 12.77 -9.82
CA SER A 172 -4.69 13.72 -10.48
C SER A 172 -5.25 15.14 -10.45
N GLN A 173 -4.40 16.12 -10.75
CA GLN A 173 -4.76 17.55 -10.77
C GLN A 173 -5.87 17.87 -11.80
N ASP A 174 -5.95 17.11 -12.88
CA ASP A 174 -7.01 17.22 -13.90
C ASP A 174 -8.29 16.44 -13.53
N GLY A 175 -8.34 15.87 -12.32
CA GLY A 175 -9.50 15.18 -11.76
C GLY A 175 -9.61 13.70 -12.09
N ALA A 176 -8.73 13.13 -12.91
CA ALA A 176 -8.75 11.70 -13.22
C ALA A 176 -8.37 10.86 -11.98
N ILE A 177 -8.99 9.70 -11.84
CA ILE A 177 -8.49 8.67 -10.92
C ILE A 177 -7.38 7.91 -11.65
N VAL A 178 -6.22 7.85 -11.02
CA VAL A 178 -5.04 7.12 -11.48
C VAL A 178 -4.93 5.85 -10.64
N LEU A 179 -4.99 4.69 -11.28
CA LEU A 179 -4.75 3.38 -10.69
C LEU A 179 -3.49 2.80 -11.30
N VAL A 180 -2.51 2.48 -10.48
CA VAL A 180 -1.31 1.77 -10.92
C VAL A 180 -1.58 0.28 -10.93
N SER A 181 -1.19 -0.38 -12.00
CA SER A 181 -1.34 -1.83 -12.16
C SER A 181 -0.07 -2.43 -12.73
N ASP A 182 0.34 -3.55 -12.17
CA ASP A 182 1.38 -4.36 -12.79
C ASP A 182 0.88 -4.98 -14.08
N THR A 183 1.78 -5.09 -15.03
CA THR A 183 1.60 -5.77 -16.31
C THR A 183 2.74 -6.76 -16.52
N ASN A 184 2.96 -7.19 -17.73
CA ASN A 184 4.10 -8.02 -18.09
C ASN A 184 4.72 -7.50 -19.41
N PRO A 185 5.87 -6.80 -19.38
CA PRO A 185 6.68 -6.42 -18.22
C PRO A 185 6.24 -5.11 -17.55
N GLY A 186 6.75 -4.85 -16.33
CA GLY A 186 6.65 -3.57 -15.61
C GLY A 186 5.26 -3.26 -15.07
N SER A 187 4.99 -1.98 -14.87
CA SER A 187 3.70 -1.46 -14.44
C SER A 187 3.15 -0.45 -15.45
N THR A 188 1.86 -0.15 -15.37
CA THR A 188 1.18 0.88 -16.16
C THR A 188 0.28 1.72 -15.27
N VAL A 189 -0.26 2.82 -15.80
CA VAL A 189 -1.35 3.57 -15.17
C VAL A 189 -2.64 3.35 -15.95
N ILE A 190 -3.70 3.09 -15.21
CA ILE A 190 -5.05 2.94 -15.73
C ILE A 190 -5.86 4.13 -15.22
N LEU A 191 -6.52 4.84 -16.12
CA LEU A 191 -7.15 6.13 -15.86
C LEU A 191 -8.67 6.02 -15.93
N SER A 192 -9.36 6.66 -14.97
CA SER A 192 -10.78 6.93 -15.07
C SER A 192 -11.04 8.43 -14.97
N ARG A 193 -11.85 8.97 -15.89
CA ARG A 193 -12.24 10.40 -15.94
C ARG A 193 -13.73 10.62 -15.62
N ASP A 194 -14.40 9.57 -15.16
CA ASP A 194 -15.85 9.54 -14.94
C ASP A 194 -16.21 8.84 -13.61
N GLU A 195 -15.41 9.09 -12.58
CA GLU A 195 -15.59 8.55 -11.22
C GLU A 195 -15.66 7.01 -11.21
N GLY A 196 -14.76 6.37 -11.96
CA GLY A 196 -14.61 4.92 -12.00
C GLY A 196 -15.64 4.19 -12.86
N ARG A 197 -16.44 4.88 -13.69
CA ARG A 197 -17.41 4.22 -14.59
C ARG A 197 -16.69 3.51 -15.73
N THR A 198 -15.73 4.18 -16.35
CA THR A 198 -14.87 3.61 -17.39
C THR A 198 -13.41 3.76 -17.05
N TRP A 199 -12.58 2.87 -17.56
CA TRP A 199 -11.15 2.80 -17.30
C TRP A 199 -10.40 2.57 -18.61
N VAL A 200 -9.28 3.27 -18.76
CA VAL A 200 -8.44 3.21 -19.96
C VAL A 200 -6.98 3.05 -19.53
N ASP A 201 -6.29 2.04 -20.05
CA ASP A 201 -4.84 1.93 -19.93
C ASP A 201 -4.17 3.06 -20.71
N ALA A 202 -3.26 3.78 -20.08
CA ALA A 202 -2.51 4.86 -20.73
C ALA A 202 -1.53 4.34 -21.80
N GLY A 203 -1.13 3.06 -21.72
CA GLY A 203 -0.32 2.37 -22.71
C GLY A 203 1.19 2.42 -22.49
N GLY A 204 1.69 3.38 -21.71
CA GLY A 204 3.11 3.45 -21.39
C GLY A 204 3.51 2.49 -20.29
N LYS A 205 4.78 2.10 -20.23
CA LYS A 205 5.32 1.16 -19.24
C LYS A 205 6.25 1.88 -18.25
N ILE A 206 5.98 1.70 -16.98
CA ILE A 206 6.86 2.08 -15.88
C ILE A 206 7.94 1.00 -15.73
N ALA A 207 9.18 1.39 -15.53
CA ALA A 207 10.25 0.45 -15.25
C ALA A 207 10.07 -0.22 -13.89
N GLY A 208 9.93 -1.55 -13.91
CA GLY A 208 9.67 -2.38 -12.72
C GLY A 208 8.20 -2.53 -12.35
N ILE A 209 7.94 -3.56 -11.54
CA ILE A 209 6.60 -3.91 -11.04
C ILE A 209 6.36 -3.31 -9.65
N HIS A 210 5.12 -3.39 -9.16
CA HIS A 210 4.68 -2.84 -7.87
C HIS A 210 5.06 -1.36 -7.70
N ALA A 211 4.88 -0.59 -8.76
CA ALA A 211 5.33 0.78 -8.79
C ALA A 211 4.52 1.68 -7.84
N GLY A 212 5.25 2.50 -7.09
CA GLY A 212 4.69 3.68 -6.44
C GLY A 212 4.70 4.85 -7.42
N VAL A 213 3.57 5.52 -7.58
CA VAL A 213 3.43 6.66 -8.50
C VAL A 213 2.89 7.87 -7.76
N VAL A 214 3.44 9.03 -8.05
CA VAL A 214 2.96 10.31 -7.53
C VAL A 214 2.89 11.35 -8.66
N GLN A 215 1.91 12.25 -8.59
CA GLN A 215 1.91 13.43 -9.46
C GLN A 215 2.71 14.56 -8.84
N LEU A 216 3.64 15.10 -9.59
CA LEU A 216 4.44 16.26 -9.23
C LEU A 216 3.62 17.54 -9.34
N LYS A 217 4.08 18.65 -8.72
CA LYS A 217 3.37 19.95 -8.76
C LYS A 217 3.23 20.52 -10.17
N ASP A 218 4.16 20.20 -11.06
CA ASP A 218 4.14 20.61 -12.48
C ASP A 218 3.25 19.72 -13.36
N GLY A 219 2.57 18.72 -12.79
CA GLY A 219 1.65 17.83 -13.47
C GLY A 219 2.28 16.54 -13.99
N ARG A 220 3.60 16.41 -14.03
CA ARG A 220 4.27 15.15 -14.41
C ARG A 220 3.94 14.04 -13.44
N LEU A 221 3.95 12.79 -13.93
CA LEU A 221 3.95 11.61 -13.08
C LEU A 221 5.38 11.14 -12.84
N MET A 222 5.71 10.86 -11.60
CA MET A 222 6.97 10.21 -11.20
C MET A 222 6.66 8.85 -10.60
N ALA A 223 7.42 7.83 -11.00
CA ALA A 223 7.24 6.47 -10.53
C ALA A 223 8.58 5.80 -10.18
N PHE A 224 8.58 4.99 -9.12
CA PHE A 224 9.65 4.06 -8.76
C PHE A 224 9.10 2.64 -8.81
N GLY A 225 9.85 1.70 -9.36
CA GLY A 225 9.39 0.31 -9.53
C GLY A 225 10.41 -0.72 -9.01
N ARG A 226 9.92 -1.92 -8.74
CA ARG A 226 10.71 -3.06 -8.24
C ARG A 226 11.17 -3.98 -9.37
N GLY A 227 12.35 -4.57 -9.22
CA GLY A 227 12.85 -5.66 -10.05
C GLY A 227 13.68 -5.21 -11.24
N ASP A 228 13.43 -4.02 -11.79
CA ASP A 228 14.28 -3.39 -12.78
C ASP A 228 15.38 -2.56 -12.13
N ASN A 229 16.37 -2.18 -12.91
CA ASN A 229 17.41 -1.27 -12.47
C ASN A 229 17.90 -0.40 -13.63
N VAL A 230 18.40 0.78 -13.28
CA VAL A 230 19.20 1.64 -14.14
C VAL A 230 20.52 1.88 -13.39
N ASP A 231 21.63 1.52 -14.01
CA ASP A 231 22.96 1.64 -13.40
C ASP A 231 23.08 0.99 -12.00
N GLY A 232 22.40 -0.16 -11.81
CA GLY A 232 22.38 -0.89 -10.54
C GLY A 232 21.49 -0.27 -9.45
N LYS A 233 20.76 0.80 -9.75
CA LYS A 233 19.86 1.51 -8.83
C LYS A 233 18.40 1.31 -9.20
N MET A 234 17.49 1.58 -8.25
CA MET A 234 16.05 1.61 -8.50
C MET A 234 15.73 2.61 -9.62
N PRO A 235 14.91 2.23 -10.62
CA PRO A 235 14.57 3.13 -11.71
C PRO A 235 13.63 4.25 -11.24
N LYS A 236 13.87 5.48 -11.75
CA LYS A 236 12.93 6.61 -11.76
C LYS A 236 12.33 6.70 -13.16
N SER A 237 11.03 6.57 -13.25
CA SER A 237 10.25 6.77 -14.49
C SER A 237 9.53 8.11 -14.40
N LEU A 238 9.63 8.97 -15.44
CA LEU A 238 8.93 10.25 -15.53
C LEU A 238 8.07 10.30 -16.78
N SER A 239 6.82 10.75 -16.64
CA SER A 239 5.85 10.95 -17.72
C SER A 239 5.32 12.38 -17.72
N THR A 240 5.24 12.99 -18.90
CA THR A 240 4.66 14.34 -19.12
C THR A 240 3.26 14.28 -19.74
N ASP A 241 2.75 13.08 -20.01
CA ASP A 241 1.54 12.84 -20.81
C ASP A 241 0.56 11.85 -20.13
N MET A 242 0.54 11.86 -18.78
CA MET A 242 -0.32 11.02 -17.96
C MET A 242 -0.12 9.52 -18.20
N GLY A 243 1.15 9.10 -18.39
CA GLY A 243 1.53 7.70 -18.46
C GLY A 243 1.51 7.08 -19.85
N LYS A 244 1.31 7.86 -20.91
CA LYS A 244 1.38 7.33 -22.30
C LYS A 244 2.82 7.01 -22.69
N THR A 245 3.75 7.85 -22.27
CA THR A 245 5.19 7.62 -22.48
C THR A 245 5.98 7.91 -21.21
N TRP A 246 7.12 7.26 -21.06
CA TRP A 246 7.99 7.38 -19.90
C TRP A 246 9.45 7.52 -20.30
N SER A 247 10.18 8.39 -19.62
CA SER A 247 11.64 8.45 -19.63
C SER A 247 12.20 7.82 -18.37
N TYR A 248 13.38 7.22 -18.45
CA TYR A 248 13.97 6.46 -17.35
C TYR A 248 15.32 7.01 -16.95
N SER A 249 15.58 7.00 -15.65
CA SER A 249 16.88 7.37 -15.06
C SER A 249 17.09 6.58 -13.76
N ALA A 250 18.32 6.59 -13.25
CA ALA A 250 18.61 6.00 -11.95
C ALA A 250 18.10 6.90 -10.81
N THR A 251 17.62 6.31 -9.72
CA THR A 251 17.52 6.97 -8.42
C THR A 251 18.85 6.83 -7.67
N GLU A 252 18.94 7.44 -6.48
CA GLU A 252 20.03 7.16 -5.54
C GLU A 252 19.82 5.86 -4.74
N PHE A 253 18.61 5.27 -4.78
CA PHE A 253 18.20 4.15 -3.93
C PHE A 253 18.60 2.79 -4.52
N PRO A 254 18.87 1.79 -3.66
CA PRO A 254 19.10 0.42 -4.13
C PRO A 254 17.83 -0.16 -4.76
N SER A 255 18.01 -1.01 -5.75
CA SER A 255 16.92 -1.84 -6.28
C SER A 255 16.44 -2.82 -5.21
N ILE A 256 15.14 -3.13 -5.26
CA ILE A 256 14.51 -4.12 -4.39
C ILE A 256 14.01 -5.33 -5.19
N SER A 257 13.81 -6.45 -4.51
CA SER A 257 13.50 -7.74 -5.12
C SER A 257 12.27 -8.40 -4.49
N GLY A 258 12.07 -9.69 -4.73
CA GLY A 258 10.93 -10.46 -4.24
C GLY A 258 10.70 -10.34 -2.73
N GLY A 259 9.45 -10.31 -2.31
CA GLY A 259 9.05 -10.10 -0.91
C GLY A 259 9.09 -8.66 -0.43
N GLN A 260 9.40 -7.69 -1.32
CA GLN A 260 9.48 -6.27 -1.00
C GLN A 260 8.60 -5.46 -1.95
N ARG A 261 7.87 -4.49 -1.43
CA ARG A 261 7.15 -3.46 -2.20
C ARG A 261 7.40 -2.10 -1.57
N LEU A 262 7.68 -1.12 -2.42
CA LEU A 262 7.88 0.27 -2.02
C LEU A 262 6.55 1.03 -1.90
N VAL A 263 6.58 2.22 -1.30
CA VAL A 263 5.53 3.23 -1.38
C VAL A 263 6.13 4.58 -1.76
N LEU A 264 5.41 5.34 -2.57
CA LEU A 264 5.75 6.70 -2.96
C LEU A 264 4.46 7.53 -2.93
N THR A 265 4.44 8.59 -2.13
CA THR A 265 3.24 9.42 -1.95
C THR A 265 3.62 10.86 -1.61
N ARG A 266 2.65 11.77 -1.76
CA ARG A 266 2.78 13.14 -1.27
C ARG A 266 2.13 13.25 0.11
N LEU A 267 2.83 13.82 1.07
CA LEU A 267 2.30 14.14 2.39
C LEU A 267 1.40 15.38 2.33
N GLN A 268 0.49 15.50 3.29
CA GLN A 268 -0.41 16.65 3.43
C GLN A 268 0.36 17.97 3.61
N GLU A 269 1.54 17.90 4.24
CA GLU A 269 2.46 19.03 4.42
C GLU A 269 3.16 19.47 3.13
N GLY A 270 3.06 18.69 2.05
CA GLY A 270 3.59 18.98 0.72
C GLY A 270 4.79 18.19 0.25
N PRO A 271 5.74 17.74 1.07
CA PRO A 271 6.87 16.92 0.67
C PRO A 271 6.46 15.56 0.12
N LEU A 272 7.34 14.95 -0.68
CA LEU A 272 7.20 13.56 -1.08
C LEU A 272 7.78 12.65 0.00
N PHE A 273 7.07 11.58 0.28
CA PHE A 273 7.51 10.48 1.14
C PHE A 273 7.70 9.22 0.31
N PHE A 274 8.84 8.60 0.49
CA PHE A 274 9.20 7.32 -0.10
C PHE A 274 9.60 6.36 1.01
N ALA A 275 9.12 5.12 0.97
CA ALA A 275 9.65 4.07 1.84
C ALA A 275 9.99 2.83 1.02
N SER A 276 11.07 2.18 1.40
CA SER A 276 11.64 1.02 0.72
C SER A 276 12.55 0.24 1.68
N PHE A 277 13.34 -0.65 1.14
CA PHE A 277 14.25 -1.49 1.92
C PHE A 277 15.70 -1.29 1.47
N VAL A 278 16.60 -1.34 2.43
CA VAL A 278 18.04 -1.39 2.16
C VAL A 278 18.62 -2.73 2.60
N PRO A 279 19.61 -3.25 1.88
CA PRO A 279 20.28 -4.48 2.28
C PRO A 279 20.80 -4.42 3.73
N ASN A 280 20.65 -5.50 4.48
CA ASN A 280 21.13 -5.71 5.84
C ASN A 280 20.54 -4.80 6.95
N GLN A 281 19.85 -3.72 6.62
CA GLN A 281 19.23 -2.83 7.61
C GLN A 281 17.71 -2.80 7.53
N GLY A 282 17.11 -3.12 6.36
CA GLY A 282 15.66 -3.27 6.19
C GLY A 282 14.94 -1.97 5.83
N LEU A 283 13.77 -1.81 6.40
CA LEU A 283 12.78 -0.77 6.10
C LEU A 283 13.29 0.64 6.44
N PHE A 284 13.21 1.56 5.49
CA PHE A 284 13.53 2.97 5.70
C PHE A 284 12.50 3.87 5.03
N GLY A 285 12.40 5.11 5.52
CA GLY A 285 11.67 6.20 4.90
C GLY A 285 12.62 7.29 4.42
N ALA A 286 12.26 7.96 3.33
CA ALA A 286 12.96 9.12 2.80
C ALA A 286 11.97 10.25 2.47
N VAL A 287 12.43 11.50 2.56
CA VAL A 287 11.62 12.69 2.28
C VAL A 287 12.33 13.58 1.28
N SER A 288 11.58 14.01 0.26
CA SER A 288 12.02 15.03 -0.72
C SER A 288 11.17 16.29 -0.58
N PHE A 289 11.84 17.44 -0.55
CA PHE A 289 11.20 18.77 -0.49
C PHE A 289 11.20 19.49 -1.84
N ASP A 290 11.79 18.89 -2.87
CA ASP A 290 12.06 19.46 -4.20
C ASP A 290 11.53 18.57 -5.33
N GLU A 291 10.37 17.96 -5.12
CA GLU A 291 9.67 17.16 -6.13
C GLU A 291 10.46 15.90 -6.58
N GLY A 292 11.27 15.32 -5.67
CA GLY A 292 12.00 14.09 -5.95
C GLY A 292 13.34 14.28 -6.68
N GLU A 293 13.85 15.53 -6.74
CA GLU A 293 15.18 15.79 -7.29
C GLU A 293 16.26 15.39 -6.28
N THR A 294 16.05 15.69 -4.99
CA THR A 294 16.93 15.24 -3.90
C THR A 294 16.13 14.64 -2.75
N TRP A 295 16.77 13.76 -1.97
CA TRP A 295 16.20 13.08 -0.81
C TRP A 295 17.08 13.28 0.43
N PRO A 296 17.12 14.51 1.00
CA PRO A 296 18.04 14.86 2.08
C PRO A 296 17.73 14.17 3.41
N VAL A 297 16.51 13.70 3.59
CA VAL A 297 16.09 12.96 4.79
C VAL A 297 15.95 11.48 4.46
N LYS A 298 16.65 10.66 5.23
CA LYS A 298 16.55 9.19 5.18
C LYS A 298 16.65 8.66 6.59
N ARG A 299 15.71 7.79 6.98
CA ARG A 299 15.65 7.25 8.33
C ARG A 299 15.19 5.80 8.31
N LEU A 300 15.86 4.93 9.07
CA LEU A 300 15.37 3.58 9.36
C LEU A 300 14.05 3.67 10.15
N ILE A 301 13.08 2.86 9.74
CA ILE A 301 11.79 2.76 10.44
C ILE A 301 11.89 1.62 11.45
N THR A 302 12.35 1.97 12.62
CA THR A 302 12.52 1.10 13.79
C THR A 302 12.07 1.86 15.04
N ASP A 303 11.70 1.12 16.08
CA ASP A 303 11.29 1.70 17.35
C ASP A 303 12.45 2.18 18.22
N GLY A 304 13.69 1.86 17.82
CA GLY A 304 14.91 2.26 18.52
C GLY A 304 15.17 1.52 19.83
N HIS A 305 14.34 0.53 20.17
CA HIS A 305 14.55 -0.30 21.36
C HIS A 305 15.74 -1.25 21.18
N PRO A 306 16.32 -1.80 22.27
CA PRO A 306 17.29 -2.88 22.19
C PRO A 306 16.76 -4.06 21.36
N ASP A 307 17.65 -4.82 20.77
CA ASP A 307 17.33 -5.94 19.90
C ASP A 307 16.24 -6.85 20.46
N HIS A 308 15.18 -7.03 19.69
CA HIS A 308 14.03 -7.86 20.04
C HIS A 308 13.43 -8.54 18.81
N GLN A 309 12.59 -9.55 19.03
CA GLN A 309 12.03 -10.35 17.95
C GLN A 309 10.68 -9.83 17.50
N VAL A 310 10.52 -9.66 16.17
CA VAL A 310 9.27 -9.23 15.51
C VAL A 310 8.93 -10.23 14.41
N GLU A 311 7.64 -10.41 14.13
CA GLU A 311 7.15 -11.41 13.18
C GLU A 311 7.14 -10.86 11.74
N ARG A 312 7.59 -11.66 10.77
CA ARG A 312 7.56 -11.37 9.33
C ARG A 312 6.27 -11.87 8.68
N MET A 313 6.10 -11.54 7.39
CA MET A 313 4.97 -11.94 6.55
C MET A 313 4.74 -13.48 6.51
N ASP A 314 5.78 -14.26 6.62
CA ASP A 314 5.76 -15.73 6.58
C ASP A 314 5.69 -16.37 7.98
N GLY A 315 5.47 -15.57 9.01
CA GLY A 315 5.40 -16.02 10.41
C GLY A 315 6.76 -16.28 11.07
N ARG A 316 7.87 -16.17 10.33
CA ARG A 316 9.20 -16.26 10.92
C ARG A 316 9.56 -14.97 11.68
N LEU A 317 10.47 -15.06 12.61
CA LEU A 317 10.95 -13.92 13.38
C LEU A 317 12.16 -13.25 12.70
N PHE A 318 12.28 -11.94 12.90
CA PHE A 318 13.50 -11.18 12.62
C PHE A 318 13.86 -10.33 13.84
N THR A 319 15.12 -9.93 13.94
CA THR A 319 15.57 -9.07 15.01
C THR A 319 15.42 -7.61 14.59
N MET A 320 14.58 -6.86 15.31
CA MET A 320 14.50 -5.40 15.22
C MET A 320 15.36 -4.79 16.33
N GLY A 321 15.99 -3.69 16.02
CA GLY A 321 16.85 -2.96 16.95
C GLY A 321 17.16 -1.55 16.46
N PRO A 322 18.03 -0.80 17.15
CA PRO A 322 18.33 0.59 16.80
C PRO A 322 18.85 0.78 15.36
N THR A 323 19.55 -0.23 14.81
CA THR A 323 20.15 -0.18 13.47
C THR A 323 19.60 -1.25 12.52
N SER A 324 18.56 -1.96 12.92
CA SER A 324 17.93 -3.05 12.16
C SER A 324 16.41 -2.87 12.17
N ALA A 325 15.81 -2.81 11.00
CA ALA A 325 14.38 -2.67 10.75
C ALA A 325 13.83 -3.90 10.03
N GLU A 326 12.54 -3.94 9.76
CA GLU A 326 11.89 -5.05 9.05
C GLU A 326 12.54 -5.30 7.68
N PRO A 327 13.00 -6.53 7.38
CA PRO A 327 13.84 -6.78 6.20
C PRO A 327 13.05 -6.88 4.89
N SER A 328 11.75 -7.16 4.96
CA SER A 328 10.90 -7.37 3.79
C SER A 328 9.43 -7.23 4.17
N GLY A 329 8.60 -6.89 3.20
CA GLY A 329 7.16 -6.76 3.34
C GLY A 329 6.57 -5.98 2.16
N TYR A 330 5.27 -6.09 1.97
CA TYR A 330 4.55 -5.25 1.03
C TYR A 330 3.89 -4.12 1.77
N MET A 331 4.30 -2.91 1.46
CA MET A 331 3.86 -1.71 2.16
C MET A 331 2.60 -1.10 1.55
N SER A 332 1.81 -0.48 2.41
CA SER A 332 0.79 0.48 2.05
C SER A 332 0.85 1.66 3.01
N VAL A 333 0.59 2.86 2.53
CA VAL A 333 0.70 4.09 3.30
C VAL A 333 -0.51 4.98 3.08
N CYS A 334 -0.99 5.59 4.15
CA CYS A 334 -1.96 6.68 4.15
C CYS A 334 -1.54 7.71 5.19
N GLN A 335 -2.17 8.88 5.17
CA GLN A 335 -2.00 9.89 6.21
C GLN A 335 -3.36 10.21 6.83
N THR A 336 -3.45 10.21 8.15
CA THR A 336 -4.64 10.59 8.89
C THR A 336 -4.82 12.11 8.94
N ALA A 337 -6.03 12.59 9.26
CA ALA A 337 -6.36 14.02 9.29
C ALA A 337 -5.52 14.84 10.28
N ASP A 338 -4.93 14.19 11.27
CA ASP A 338 -4.01 14.75 12.26
C ASP A 338 -2.55 14.81 11.78
N GLY A 339 -2.29 14.48 10.51
CA GLY A 339 -0.95 14.50 9.91
C GLY A 339 -0.09 13.28 10.20
N VAL A 340 -0.59 12.27 10.92
CA VAL A 340 0.17 11.05 11.21
C VAL A 340 0.21 10.15 9.97
N ILE A 341 1.39 9.73 9.59
CA ILE A 341 1.64 8.76 8.51
C ILE A 341 1.39 7.37 9.07
N GLN A 342 0.47 6.65 8.46
CA GLN A 342 0.12 5.27 8.80
C GLN A 342 0.73 4.37 7.74
N LEU A 343 1.73 3.60 8.11
CA LEU A 343 2.45 2.66 7.24
C LEU A 343 2.20 1.25 7.73
N ILE A 344 1.64 0.41 6.90
CA ILE A 344 1.59 -1.04 7.16
C ILE A 344 2.57 -1.76 6.24
N THR A 345 3.13 -2.85 6.73
CA THR A 345 3.91 -3.82 5.96
C THR A 345 3.07 -5.08 5.73
N SER A 346 3.66 -6.25 5.62
CA SER A 346 2.88 -7.49 5.50
C SER A 346 2.24 -7.97 6.82
N ARG A 347 2.69 -7.46 7.99
CA ARG A 347 2.12 -7.80 9.30
C ARG A 347 2.09 -6.66 10.30
N GLU A 348 3.01 -5.71 10.17
CA GLU A 348 3.25 -4.69 11.17
C GLU A 348 2.69 -3.33 10.72
N HIS A 349 2.25 -2.55 11.69
CA HIS A 349 1.76 -1.19 11.52
C HIS A 349 2.67 -0.21 12.27
N TYR A 350 3.12 0.80 11.58
CA TYR A 350 3.92 1.91 12.07
C TYR A 350 3.13 3.20 11.89
N ALA A 351 3.10 4.04 12.93
CA ALA A 351 2.48 5.36 12.89
C ALA A 351 3.50 6.41 13.31
N PHE A 352 3.78 7.40 12.47
CA PHE A 352 4.77 8.43 12.74
C PHE A 352 4.44 9.73 11.99
N ASN A 353 5.07 10.84 12.36
CA ASN A 353 4.87 12.12 11.69
C ASN A 353 6.13 12.60 10.98
N LEU A 354 5.99 13.67 10.20
CA LEU A 354 7.11 14.28 9.47
C LEU A 354 8.22 14.75 10.42
N ALA A 355 7.87 15.28 11.61
CA ALA A 355 8.83 15.69 12.61
C ALA A 355 9.72 14.53 13.11
N TRP A 356 9.16 13.33 13.22
CA TRP A 356 9.93 12.14 13.54
C TRP A 356 10.89 11.76 12.41
N LEU A 357 10.43 11.78 11.16
CA LEU A 357 11.29 11.47 10.01
C LEU A 357 12.49 12.41 9.91
N THR A 358 12.27 13.70 10.18
CA THR A 358 13.29 14.75 10.06
C THR A 358 14.13 14.96 11.32
N ALA A 359 13.86 14.26 12.40
CA ALA A 359 14.59 14.41 13.66
C ALA A 359 16.04 13.94 13.52
N LYS A 360 16.98 14.75 14.04
CA LYS A 360 18.44 14.53 13.90
C LYS A 360 18.98 13.26 14.55
N ASN A 361 18.23 12.66 15.47
CA ASN A 361 18.61 11.43 16.18
C ASN A 361 18.21 10.14 15.43
N GLY A 362 17.69 10.23 14.23
CA GLY A 362 17.34 9.09 13.40
C GLY A 362 18.58 8.39 12.83
N VAL A 363 18.51 7.07 12.69
CA VAL A 363 19.56 6.30 12.02
C VAL A 363 19.38 6.39 10.52
N THR A 364 20.40 6.92 9.84
CA THR A 364 20.41 6.99 8.38
C THR A 364 20.82 5.64 7.81
N PRO A 365 20.05 5.07 6.86
CA PRO A 365 20.42 3.82 6.19
C PRO A 365 21.71 4.00 5.38
N SER A 366 22.51 2.95 5.31
CA SER A 366 23.75 2.90 4.51
C SER A 366 23.56 1.98 3.30
N TYR A 367 23.89 2.44 2.09
CA TYR A 367 23.83 1.68 0.82
C TYR A 367 24.68 2.27 -0.28
#